data_a299aa1229275e2dcd0e43b56aeb67a1
#
_entry.id   a299aa1229275e2dcd0e43b56aeb67a1
#
_cell.length_a   1.000
_cell.length_b   1.000
_cell.length_c   1.000
_cell.angle_alpha   90.00
_cell.angle_beta   90.00
_cell.angle_gamma   90.00
#
_symmetry.space_group_name_H-M   'P 1'
#
loop_
_entity.id
_entity.type
_entity.pdbx_description
1 polymer ?
#
loop_
_entity_poly.entity_id
_entity_poly.type
_entity_poly.pdbx_seq_one_letter_code
_entity_poly.pdbx_strand_id
1 'polypeptide(L)'
;MELTDSKTVVVERHNKVVYVDGNRVVKVFKASKPASDVFNEALNLARVAEAGVRVPRVLEVSQLADGSWALSTEYVEGVTLRSLMDAAQGEKADELLRTFVDLQLEIQGTEAPELLNRQDAKLVSMIAKVRDLDPTKRYDLQMRADRMRSGRALCHGDFNPSNVIVTPDGTLYVCDWTHVTRGLPQADAGMTYILLKMYHPEQAEAYLDLYSKRADMPKQKIMYCVPVVAAAELSRGRKDSEELLSSFVDVANDYE
;
A
#
# COMPACT_ATOMS: atom_id res chain seq x y z
N MET A 1 18.12 -6.13 -19.61
CA MET A 1 18.28 -7.01 -18.40
C MET A 1 18.16 -8.47 -18.82
N GLU A 2 19.05 -9.31 -18.32
CA GLU A 2 18.94 -10.76 -18.44
C GLU A 2 18.81 -11.35 -17.03
N LEU A 3 17.99 -12.38 -16.89
CA LEU A 3 17.84 -13.13 -15.65
C LEU A 3 18.77 -14.34 -15.68
N THR A 4 19.41 -14.64 -14.54
CA THR A 4 20.30 -15.82 -14.46
C THR A 4 19.49 -17.12 -14.35
N ASP A 5 20.13 -18.25 -14.63
CA ASP A 5 19.50 -19.57 -14.45
C ASP A 5 19.26 -19.92 -12.98
N SER A 6 19.99 -19.27 -12.07
CA SER A 6 19.86 -19.45 -10.61
C SER A 6 18.76 -18.62 -9.95
N LYS A 7 17.99 -17.83 -10.73
CA LYS A 7 16.87 -17.06 -10.18
C LYS A 7 15.84 -17.95 -9.50
N THR A 8 15.30 -17.47 -8.40
CA THR A 8 14.23 -18.15 -7.65
C THR A 8 12.96 -17.32 -7.66
N VAL A 9 11.80 -17.97 -7.83
CA VAL A 9 10.50 -17.31 -7.75
C VAL A 9 10.15 -17.04 -6.29
N VAL A 10 9.87 -15.79 -5.95
CA VAL A 10 9.41 -15.38 -4.61
C VAL A 10 7.89 -15.22 -4.59
N VAL A 11 7.33 -14.59 -5.64
CA VAL A 11 5.89 -14.34 -5.75
C VAL A 11 5.47 -14.48 -7.20
N GLU A 12 4.41 -15.22 -7.43
CA GLU A 12 3.72 -15.26 -8.71
C GLU A 12 2.31 -14.72 -8.54
N ARG A 13 1.97 -13.71 -9.35
CA ARG A 13 0.64 -13.11 -9.41
C ARG A 13 0.13 -13.09 -10.84
N HIS A 14 -1.16 -12.87 -11.00
CA HIS A 14 -1.79 -12.87 -12.32
C HIS A 14 -1.17 -11.84 -13.27
N ASN A 15 -0.56 -10.77 -12.79
CA ASN A 15 -0.03 -9.64 -13.57
C ASN A 15 1.50 -9.48 -13.52
N LYS A 16 2.19 -10.20 -12.64
CA LYS A 16 3.65 -10.13 -12.49
C LYS A 16 4.22 -11.40 -11.84
N VAL A 17 5.50 -11.67 -12.12
CA VAL A 17 6.30 -12.64 -11.37
C VAL A 17 7.47 -11.89 -10.73
N VAL A 18 7.78 -12.20 -9.49
CA VAL A 18 8.89 -11.61 -8.74
C VAL A 18 9.94 -12.66 -8.48
N TYR A 19 11.16 -12.37 -8.87
CA TYR A 19 12.34 -13.24 -8.72
C TYR A 19 13.33 -12.61 -7.75
N VAL A 20 14.03 -13.44 -6.98
CA VAL A 20 15.35 -13.13 -6.45
C VAL A 20 16.37 -13.66 -7.44
N ASP A 21 17.29 -12.82 -7.89
CA ASP A 21 18.31 -13.11 -8.89
C ASP A 21 19.66 -12.52 -8.43
N GLY A 22 20.43 -13.33 -7.70
CA GLY A 22 21.65 -12.89 -7.02
C GLY A 22 21.37 -11.86 -5.94
N ASN A 23 21.92 -10.67 -6.08
CA ASN A 23 21.78 -9.57 -5.13
C ASN A 23 20.65 -8.56 -5.49
N ARG A 24 19.71 -8.96 -6.34
CA ARG A 24 18.60 -8.13 -6.79
C ARG A 24 17.26 -8.84 -6.73
N VAL A 25 16.19 -8.07 -6.61
CA VAL A 25 14.81 -8.51 -6.83
C VAL A 25 14.37 -8.00 -8.19
N VAL A 26 13.79 -8.86 -9.01
CA VAL A 26 13.30 -8.51 -10.34
C VAL A 26 11.81 -8.80 -10.44
N LYS A 27 11.02 -7.74 -10.63
CA LYS A 27 9.58 -7.83 -10.96
C LYS A 27 9.44 -7.86 -12.48
N VAL A 28 9.05 -9.00 -13.03
CA VAL A 28 8.73 -9.16 -14.45
C VAL A 28 7.23 -9.02 -14.64
N PHE A 29 6.81 -8.04 -15.40
CA PHE A 29 5.40 -7.74 -15.63
C PHE A 29 4.90 -8.46 -16.88
N LYS A 30 3.62 -8.85 -16.91
CA LYS A 30 3.01 -9.38 -18.12
C LYS A 30 3.05 -8.34 -19.25
N ALA A 31 3.14 -8.80 -20.49
CA ALA A 31 3.20 -7.94 -21.69
C ALA A 31 2.02 -6.96 -21.82
N SER A 32 0.88 -7.25 -21.17
CA SER A 32 -0.28 -6.36 -21.12
C SER A 32 -0.11 -5.15 -20.19
N LYS A 33 0.93 -5.12 -19.33
CA LYS A 33 1.21 -3.97 -18.45
C LYS A 33 1.82 -2.85 -19.27
N PRO A 34 1.23 -1.64 -19.31
CA PRO A 34 1.82 -0.50 -20.00
C PRO A 34 3.21 -0.17 -19.46
N ALA A 35 4.15 0.16 -20.35
CA ALA A 35 5.50 0.62 -19.97
C ALA A 35 5.45 1.81 -19.00
N SER A 36 4.53 2.76 -19.23
CA SER A 36 4.33 3.92 -18.37
C SER A 36 4.07 3.55 -16.90
N ASP A 37 3.34 2.45 -16.65
CA ASP A 37 3.04 2.00 -15.28
C ASP A 37 4.31 1.46 -14.60
N VAL A 38 5.18 0.77 -15.36
CA VAL A 38 6.44 0.23 -14.84
C VAL A 38 7.40 1.37 -14.51
N PHE A 39 7.54 2.35 -15.42
CA PHE A 39 8.34 3.55 -15.18
C PHE A 39 7.80 4.37 -14.00
N ASN A 40 6.47 4.49 -13.87
CA ASN A 40 5.86 5.20 -12.75
C ASN A 40 6.11 4.49 -11.42
N GLU A 41 6.10 3.14 -11.38
CA GLU A 41 6.44 2.37 -10.16
C GLU A 41 7.90 2.63 -9.75
N ALA A 42 8.84 2.60 -10.72
CA ALA A 42 10.25 2.89 -10.47
C ALA A 42 10.47 4.35 -10.03
N LEU A 43 9.81 5.31 -10.68
CA LEU A 43 9.91 6.73 -10.36
C LEU A 43 9.35 7.03 -8.96
N ASN A 44 8.22 6.43 -8.59
CA ASN A 44 7.66 6.58 -7.26
C ASN A 44 8.60 6.04 -6.19
N LEU A 45 9.20 4.86 -6.43
CA LEU A 45 10.17 4.27 -5.50
C LEU A 45 11.41 5.16 -5.33
N ALA A 46 11.92 5.72 -6.43
CA ALA A 46 13.05 6.66 -6.38
C ALA A 46 12.71 7.93 -5.58
N ARG A 47 11.53 8.52 -5.80
CA ARG A 47 11.05 9.71 -5.06
C ARG A 47 10.92 9.46 -3.56
N VAL A 48 10.42 8.27 -3.19
CA VAL A 48 10.29 7.87 -1.78
C VAL A 48 11.67 7.69 -1.13
N ALA A 49 12.63 7.09 -1.85
CA ALA A 49 14.01 6.98 -1.41
C ALA A 49 14.66 8.35 -1.18
N GLU A 50 14.46 9.29 -2.13
CA GLU A 50 14.96 10.67 -2.03
C GLU A 50 14.31 11.44 -0.86
N ALA A 51 13.09 11.10 -0.46
CA ALA A 51 12.44 11.64 0.72
C ALA A 51 12.97 11.08 2.05
N GLY A 52 13.93 10.14 2.00
CA GLY A 52 14.63 9.60 3.18
C GLY A 52 13.99 8.34 3.77
N VAL A 53 12.96 7.79 3.16
CA VAL A 53 12.36 6.52 3.60
C VAL A 53 13.24 5.35 3.17
N ARG A 54 13.43 4.37 4.07
CA ARG A 54 14.21 3.15 3.75
C ARG A 54 13.41 2.23 2.85
N VAL A 55 13.84 2.16 1.60
CA VAL A 55 13.24 1.34 0.54
C VAL A 55 14.34 0.61 -0.25
N PRO A 56 14.06 -0.55 -0.88
CA PRO A 56 14.98 -1.15 -1.83
C PRO A 56 15.24 -0.19 -2.99
N ARG A 57 16.51 0.13 -3.28
CA ARG A 57 16.87 1.08 -4.36
C ARG A 57 16.54 0.51 -5.74
N VAL A 58 16.06 1.36 -6.62
CA VAL A 58 15.92 1.01 -8.05
C VAL A 58 17.29 0.82 -8.67
N LEU A 59 17.49 -0.29 -9.36
CA LEU A 59 18.72 -0.61 -10.07
C LEU A 59 18.54 -0.44 -11.58
N GLU A 60 17.43 -0.96 -12.15
CA GLU A 60 17.21 -0.97 -13.59
C GLU A 60 15.72 -1.10 -13.91
N VAL A 61 15.29 -0.42 -14.97
CA VAL A 61 14.03 -0.69 -15.68
C VAL A 61 14.40 -1.01 -17.13
N SER A 62 14.03 -2.19 -17.61
CA SER A 62 14.34 -2.60 -18.96
C SER A 62 13.32 -3.57 -19.53
N GLN A 63 13.42 -3.80 -20.84
CA GLN A 63 12.63 -4.80 -21.53
C GLN A 63 13.43 -6.10 -21.65
N LEU A 64 12.78 -7.23 -21.42
CA LEU A 64 13.35 -8.56 -21.62
C LEU A 64 13.26 -8.97 -23.09
N ALA A 65 13.93 -10.07 -23.45
CA ALA A 65 13.96 -10.58 -24.84
C ALA A 65 12.57 -10.96 -25.39
N ASP A 66 11.65 -11.35 -24.51
CA ASP A 66 10.25 -11.67 -24.84
C ASP A 66 9.33 -10.44 -24.97
N GLY A 67 9.89 -9.24 -24.82
CA GLY A 67 9.15 -7.98 -24.88
C GLY A 67 8.45 -7.56 -23.56
N SER A 68 8.50 -8.37 -22.51
CA SER A 68 7.96 -7.99 -21.20
C SER A 68 8.84 -6.94 -20.51
N TRP A 69 8.22 -6.06 -19.70
CA TRP A 69 8.94 -5.08 -18.91
C TRP A 69 9.35 -5.65 -17.56
N ALA A 70 10.51 -5.24 -17.09
CA ALA A 70 11.02 -5.61 -15.77
C ALA A 70 11.55 -4.42 -15.01
N LEU A 71 11.29 -4.41 -13.69
CA LEU A 71 11.85 -3.50 -12.70
C LEU A 71 12.75 -4.28 -11.75
N SER A 72 14.02 -3.91 -11.69
CA SER A 72 14.99 -4.47 -10.75
C SER A 72 15.28 -3.51 -9.62
N THR A 73 15.27 -4.04 -8.40
CA THR A 73 15.67 -3.34 -7.17
C THR A 73 16.75 -4.13 -6.45
N GLU A 74 17.45 -3.50 -5.52
CA GLU A 74 18.37 -4.22 -4.64
C GLU A 74 17.62 -5.29 -3.83
N TYR A 75 18.30 -6.38 -3.56
CA TYR A 75 17.81 -7.40 -2.64
C TYR A 75 18.12 -6.97 -1.20
N VAL A 76 17.08 -6.84 -0.39
CA VAL A 76 17.21 -6.62 1.04
C VAL A 76 17.08 -7.97 1.75
N GLU A 77 18.16 -8.42 2.36
CA GLU A 77 18.15 -9.65 3.14
C GLU A 77 17.32 -9.47 4.42
N GLY A 78 16.38 -10.38 4.65
CA GLY A 78 15.49 -10.30 5.81
C GLY A 78 14.24 -11.14 5.65
N VAL A 79 13.33 -10.97 6.61
CA VAL A 79 12.02 -11.63 6.63
C VAL A 79 10.92 -10.58 6.64
N THR A 80 9.73 -10.93 6.16
CA THR A 80 8.62 -9.97 6.24
C THR A 80 8.16 -9.80 7.69
N LEU A 81 7.75 -8.57 8.04
CA LEU A 81 7.13 -8.32 9.34
C LEU A 81 5.90 -9.21 9.54
N ARG A 82 5.18 -9.53 8.43
CA ARG A 82 4.05 -10.46 8.44
C ARG A 82 4.44 -11.82 8.99
N SER A 83 5.52 -12.42 8.49
CA SER A 83 5.97 -13.74 8.96
C SER A 83 6.38 -13.73 10.43
N LEU A 84 6.94 -12.62 10.93
CA LEU A 84 7.24 -12.46 12.34
C LEU A 84 5.98 -12.34 13.19
N MET A 85 4.97 -11.58 12.72
CA MET A 85 3.69 -11.41 13.41
C MET A 85 2.90 -12.72 13.47
N ASP A 86 2.92 -13.54 12.41
CA ASP A 86 2.25 -14.84 12.37
C ASP A 86 2.86 -15.85 13.34
N ALA A 87 4.15 -15.76 13.59
CA ALA A 87 4.87 -16.63 14.52
C ALA A 87 4.80 -16.14 15.98
N ALA A 88 4.42 -14.88 16.23
CA ALA A 88 4.47 -14.25 17.54
C ALA A 88 3.18 -14.44 18.34
N GLN A 89 3.30 -14.49 19.66
CA GLN A 89 2.18 -14.52 20.59
C GLN A 89 2.44 -13.58 21.77
N GLY A 90 1.37 -13.19 22.49
CA GLY A 90 1.46 -12.39 23.69
C GLY A 90 2.20 -11.06 23.48
N GLU A 91 3.07 -10.71 24.41
CA GLU A 91 3.80 -9.44 24.41
C GLU A 91 4.61 -9.19 23.12
N LYS A 92 5.15 -10.27 22.50
CA LYS A 92 5.90 -10.15 21.25
C LYS A 92 5.01 -9.76 20.07
N ALA A 93 3.78 -10.26 20.01
CA ALA A 93 2.81 -9.85 19.00
C ALA A 93 2.44 -8.36 19.15
N ASP A 94 2.25 -7.90 20.39
CA ASP A 94 1.97 -6.49 20.69
C ASP A 94 3.17 -5.58 20.33
N GLU A 95 4.40 -6.04 20.56
CA GLU A 95 5.62 -5.30 20.18
C GLU A 95 5.71 -5.14 18.65
N LEU A 96 5.46 -6.22 17.90
CA LEU A 96 5.48 -6.16 16.44
C LEU A 96 4.36 -5.27 15.87
N LEU A 97 3.18 -5.30 16.46
CA LEU A 97 2.10 -4.39 16.07
C LEU A 97 2.46 -2.93 16.37
N ARG A 98 3.11 -2.64 17.51
CA ARG A 98 3.65 -1.30 17.81
C ARG A 98 4.68 -0.87 16.78
N THR A 99 5.62 -1.74 16.44
CA THR A 99 6.63 -1.50 15.41
C THR A 99 5.99 -1.16 14.06
N PHE A 100 4.95 -1.89 13.67
CA PHE A 100 4.21 -1.66 12.43
C PHE A 100 3.53 -0.29 12.41
N VAL A 101 2.84 0.07 13.49
CA VAL A 101 2.15 1.37 13.62
C VAL A 101 3.15 2.53 13.66
N ASP A 102 4.24 2.39 14.43
CA ASP A 102 5.26 3.43 14.56
C ASP A 102 5.96 3.70 13.21
N LEU A 103 6.25 2.65 12.44
CA LEU A 103 6.81 2.77 11.10
C LEU A 103 5.84 3.52 10.15
N GLN A 104 4.55 3.23 10.21
CA GLN A 104 3.56 3.96 9.40
C GLN A 104 3.52 5.44 9.77
N LEU A 105 3.56 5.76 11.05
CA LEU A 105 3.57 7.14 11.54
C LEU A 105 4.87 7.87 11.15
N GLU A 106 6.02 7.21 11.19
CA GLU A 106 7.30 7.74 10.71
C GLU A 106 7.21 8.11 9.23
N ILE A 107 6.68 7.21 8.40
CA ILE A 107 6.48 7.46 6.97
C ILE A 107 5.54 8.65 6.74
N GLN A 108 4.41 8.68 7.42
CA GLN A 108 3.41 9.74 7.27
C GLN A 108 3.88 11.10 7.85
N GLY A 109 4.86 11.08 8.74
CA GLY A 109 5.57 12.27 9.21
C GLY A 109 6.55 12.86 8.20
N THR A 110 6.89 12.10 7.16
CA THR A 110 7.73 12.58 6.05
C THR A 110 6.91 13.47 5.12
N GLU A 111 7.47 14.63 4.76
CA GLU A 111 6.86 15.47 3.74
C GLU A 111 6.91 14.78 2.37
N ALA A 112 5.73 14.57 1.79
CA ALA A 112 5.65 13.88 0.51
C ALA A 112 6.19 14.74 -0.64
N PRO A 113 7.02 14.16 -1.54
CA PRO A 113 7.46 14.84 -2.75
C PRO A 113 6.28 15.43 -3.54
N GLU A 114 6.40 16.70 -3.96
CA GLU A 114 5.31 17.42 -4.65
C GLU A 114 4.87 16.76 -5.96
N LEU A 115 5.78 16.04 -6.62
CA LEU A 115 5.53 15.35 -7.88
C LEU A 115 4.83 13.99 -7.71
N LEU A 116 4.54 13.56 -6.49
CA LEU A 116 3.66 12.40 -6.26
C LEU A 116 2.21 12.73 -6.61
N ASN A 117 1.49 11.73 -7.07
CA ASN A 117 0.07 11.86 -7.30
C ASN A 117 -0.66 12.27 -6.01
N ARG A 118 -1.66 13.11 -6.14
CA ARG A 118 -2.52 13.47 -5.01
C ARG A 118 -3.47 12.31 -4.69
N GLN A 119 -3.60 12.01 -3.41
CA GLN A 119 -4.46 10.93 -2.90
C GLN A 119 -5.93 11.17 -3.24
N ASP A 120 -6.44 12.38 -3.04
CA ASP A 120 -7.82 12.77 -3.35
C ASP A 120 -8.15 12.57 -4.83
N ALA A 121 -7.33 13.06 -5.74
CA ALA A 121 -7.53 12.92 -7.18
C ALA A 121 -7.51 11.45 -7.61
N LYS A 122 -6.61 10.64 -7.02
CA LYS A 122 -6.55 9.20 -7.26
C LYS A 122 -7.82 8.50 -6.78
N LEU A 123 -8.29 8.79 -5.57
CA LEU A 123 -9.49 8.18 -5.00
C LEU A 123 -10.74 8.55 -5.84
N VAL A 124 -10.91 9.83 -6.21
CA VAL A 124 -11.99 10.27 -7.10
C VAL A 124 -11.98 9.49 -8.43
N SER A 125 -10.79 9.36 -9.05
CA SER A 125 -10.64 8.62 -10.31
C SER A 125 -10.94 7.12 -10.18
N MET A 126 -10.58 6.50 -9.04
CA MET A 126 -10.87 5.09 -8.78
C MET A 126 -12.36 4.87 -8.54
N ILE A 127 -13.02 5.70 -7.71
CA ILE A 127 -14.46 5.63 -7.43
C ILE A 127 -15.27 5.79 -8.73
N ALA A 128 -14.85 6.66 -9.64
CA ALA A 128 -15.49 6.86 -10.94
C ALA A 128 -15.56 5.57 -11.79
N LYS A 129 -14.63 4.63 -11.59
CA LYS A 129 -14.52 3.37 -12.35
C LYS A 129 -15.37 2.23 -11.79
N VAL A 130 -15.95 2.38 -10.59
CA VAL A 130 -16.80 1.34 -9.98
C VAL A 130 -18.15 1.31 -10.72
N ARG A 131 -18.46 0.20 -11.40
CA ARG A 131 -19.63 0.12 -12.28
C ARG A 131 -20.95 0.07 -11.53
N ASP A 132 -21.04 -0.76 -10.50
CA ASP A 132 -22.28 -1.11 -9.81
C ASP A 132 -22.57 -0.26 -8.56
N LEU A 133 -21.86 0.88 -8.42
CA LEU A 133 -22.09 1.83 -7.34
C LEU A 133 -23.25 2.77 -7.70
N ASP A 134 -24.20 2.93 -6.77
CA ASP A 134 -25.30 3.89 -6.90
C ASP A 134 -24.78 5.31 -7.25
N PRO A 135 -25.42 6.02 -8.21
CA PRO A 135 -24.94 7.33 -8.67
C PRO A 135 -24.87 8.39 -7.58
N THR A 136 -25.84 8.45 -6.66
CA THR A 136 -25.86 9.38 -5.54
C THR A 136 -24.72 9.09 -4.58
N LYS A 137 -24.60 7.83 -4.17
CA LYS A 137 -23.52 7.35 -3.30
C LYS A 137 -22.14 7.59 -3.94
N ARG A 138 -21.99 7.36 -5.24
CA ARG A 138 -20.75 7.68 -5.97
C ARG A 138 -20.41 9.16 -5.87
N TYR A 139 -21.38 10.03 -6.11
CA TYR A 139 -21.19 11.48 -6.03
C TYR A 139 -20.75 11.89 -4.61
N ASP A 140 -21.44 11.41 -3.58
CA ASP A 140 -21.11 11.75 -2.18
C ASP A 140 -19.69 11.29 -1.81
N LEU A 141 -19.30 10.06 -2.17
CA LEU A 141 -17.96 9.55 -1.91
C LEU A 141 -16.88 10.31 -2.66
N GLN A 142 -17.15 10.72 -3.92
CA GLN A 142 -16.23 11.57 -4.68
C GLN A 142 -16.09 12.96 -4.07
N MET A 143 -17.18 13.55 -3.57
CA MET A 143 -17.14 14.83 -2.87
C MET A 143 -16.39 14.74 -1.53
N ARG A 144 -16.54 13.63 -0.80
CA ARG A 144 -15.73 13.36 0.41
C ARG A 144 -14.24 13.22 0.06
N ALA A 145 -13.90 12.49 -1.01
CA ALA A 145 -12.52 12.36 -1.50
C ALA A 145 -11.93 13.73 -1.87
N ASP A 146 -12.66 14.57 -2.61
CA ASP A 146 -12.20 15.91 -3.00
C ASP A 146 -11.89 16.82 -1.81
N ARG A 147 -12.61 16.68 -0.70
CA ARG A 147 -12.32 17.40 0.57
C ARG A 147 -10.99 17.02 1.21
N MET A 148 -10.37 15.89 0.80
CA MET A 148 -9.08 15.43 1.29
C MET A 148 -7.87 16.11 0.63
N ARG A 149 -8.08 17.08 -0.26
CA ARG A 149 -7.05 17.75 -1.09
C ARG A 149 -5.94 18.47 -0.33
N SER A 150 -6.13 18.78 0.96
CA SER A 150 -5.14 19.50 1.77
C SER A 150 -4.02 18.60 2.33
N GLY A 151 -4.10 17.29 2.14
CA GLY A 151 -3.12 16.34 2.65
C GLY A 151 -1.74 16.49 1.99
N ARG A 152 -0.68 16.44 2.81
CA ARG A 152 0.72 16.56 2.36
C ARG A 152 1.60 15.42 2.86
N ALA A 153 1.06 14.52 3.68
CA ALA A 153 1.80 13.37 4.18
C ALA A 153 2.16 12.39 3.07
N LEU A 154 3.26 11.70 3.24
CA LEU A 154 3.62 10.56 2.41
C LEU A 154 2.71 9.38 2.79
N CYS A 155 1.85 8.98 1.87
CA CYS A 155 0.88 7.90 2.04
C CYS A 155 1.25 6.72 1.16
N HIS A 156 1.40 5.54 1.74
CA HIS A 156 1.81 4.34 1.01
C HIS A 156 0.70 3.81 0.08
N GLY A 157 -0.54 3.80 0.56
CA GLY A 157 -1.71 3.35 -0.19
C GLY A 157 -1.85 1.83 -0.35
N ASP A 158 -0.93 1.06 0.24
CA ASP A 158 -0.97 -0.41 0.38
C ASP A 158 -0.08 -0.84 1.56
N PHE A 159 -0.10 -0.08 2.67
CA PHE A 159 0.73 -0.37 3.82
C PHE A 159 0.18 -1.57 4.58
N ASN A 160 0.93 -2.66 4.55
CA ASN A 160 0.60 -3.91 5.24
C ASN A 160 1.88 -4.63 5.67
N PRO A 161 1.83 -5.54 6.67
CA PRO A 161 3.04 -6.17 7.22
C PRO A 161 3.83 -7.02 6.21
N SER A 162 3.20 -7.47 5.12
CA SER A 162 3.90 -8.23 4.06
C SER A 162 4.80 -7.33 3.19
N ASN A 163 4.56 -6.02 3.20
CA ASN A 163 5.36 -5.03 2.49
C ASN A 163 6.49 -4.43 3.35
N VAL A 164 6.70 -4.94 4.56
CA VAL A 164 7.78 -4.53 5.46
C VAL A 164 8.77 -5.66 5.60
N ILE A 165 10.05 -5.42 5.27
CA ILE A 165 11.16 -6.36 5.48
C ILE A 165 11.91 -5.95 6.75
N VAL A 166 12.15 -6.92 7.62
CA VAL A 166 12.96 -6.79 8.83
C VAL A 166 14.29 -7.48 8.57
N THR A 167 15.37 -6.74 8.55
CA THR A 167 16.71 -7.26 8.36
C THR A 167 17.25 -7.91 9.64
N PRO A 168 18.32 -8.73 9.60
CA PRO A 168 18.88 -9.38 10.78
C PRO A 168 19.32 -8.43 11.90
N ASP A 169 19.69 -7.18 11.57
CA ASP A 169 20.02 -6.12 12.54
C ASP A 169 18.81 -5.34 13.04
N GLY A 170 17.59 -5.71 12.61
CA GLY A 170 16.34 -5.05 13.00
C GLY A 170 15.97 -3.82 12.19
N THR A 171 16.73 -3.47 11.15
CA THR A 171 16.38 -2.36 10.26
C THR A 171 15.15 -2.69 9.43
N LEU A 172 14.24 -1.72 9.27
CA LEU A 172 13.00 -1.88 8.53
C LEU A 172 13.11 -1.25 7.15
N TYR A 173 12.73 -2.02 6.12
CA TYR A 173 12.58 -1.55 4.74
C TYR A 173 11.14 -1.72 4.29
N VAL A 174 10.61 -0.71 3.59
CA VAL A 174 9.23 -0.77 3.07
C VAL A 174 9.23 -0.93 1.56
N CYS A 175 8.46 -1.89 1.08
CA CYS A 175 8.39 -2.32 -0.32
C CYS A 175 7.03 -1.97 -0.96
N ASP A 176 6.96 -2.09 -2.28
CA ASP A 176 5.75 -1.98 -3.11
C ASP A 176 5.03 -0.62 -3.05
N TRP A 177 5.76 0.44 -3.38
CA TRP A 177 5.30 1.83 -3.43
C TRP A 177 4.49 2.19 -4.70
N THR A 178 3.93 1.19 -5.37
CA THR A 178 3.11 1.38 -6.58
C THR A 178 1.94 2.35 -6.35
N HIS A 179 1.43 2.39 -5.13
CA HIS A 179 0.23 3.15 -4.77
C HIS A 179 0.48 4.43 -4.00
N VAL A 180 1.75 4.80 -3.83
CA VAL A 180 2.14 6.00 -3.09
C VAL A 180 1.45 7.26 -3.60
N THR A 181 1.10 8.13 -2.65
CA THR A 181 0.46 9.41 -2.91
C THR A 181 0.88 10.45 -1.87
N ARG A 182 0.66 11.72 -2.19
CA ARG A 182 0.62 12.80 -1.23
C ARG A 182 -0.82 12.96 -0.75
N GLY A 183 -1.07 12.84 0.56
CA GLY A 183 -2.43 12.79 1.06
C GLY A 183 -2.59 13.00 2.56
N LEU A 184 -3.72 12.52 3.07
CA LEU A 184 -4.08 12.54 4.48
C LEU A 184 -3.69 11.25 5.18
N PRO A 185 -2.97 11.30 6.32
CA PRO A 185 -2.60 10.12 7.11
C PRO A 185 -3.79 9.25 7.47
N GLN A 186 -4.92 9.83 7.87
CA GLN A 186 -6.12 9.08 8.26
C GLN A 186 -6.73 8.27 7.12
N ALA A 187 -6.63 8.73 5.87
CA ALA A 187 -7.10 7.95 4.72
C ALA A 187 -6.16 6.78 4.40
N ASP A 188 -4.84 6.96 4.57
CA ASP A 188 -3.86 5.90 4.44
C ASP A 188 -3.99 4.87 5.58
N ALA A 189 -4.23 5.33 6.82
CA ALA A 189 -4.55 4.44 7.94
C ALA A 189 -5.87 3.67 7.72
N GLY A 190 -6.88 4.32 7.16
CA GLY A 190 -8.14 3.67 6.76
C GLY A 190 -7.92 2.58 5.71
N MET A 191 -6.99 2.79 4.76
CA MET A 191 -6.59 1.75 3.80
C MET A 191 -5.91 0.58 4.50
N THR A 192 -4.95 0.83 5.41
CA THR A 192 -4.30 -0.22 6.21
C THR A 192 -5.32 -1.01 7.03
N TYR A 193 -6.28 -0.33 7.66
CA TYR A 193 -7.37 -0.99 8.39
C TYR A 193 -8.18 -1.94 7.49
N ILE A 194 -8.57 -1.49 6.28
CA ILE A 194 -9.28 -2.33 5.30
C ILE A 194 -8.43 -3.53 4.90
N LEU A 195 -7.15 -3.35 4.60
CA LEU A 195 -6.25 -4.44 4.24
C LEU A 195 -6.13 -5.47 5.36
N LEU A 196 -6.04 -5.01 6.62
CA LEU A 196 -6.06 -5.92 7.76
C LEU A 196 -7.41 -6.64 7.87
N LYS A 197 -8.55 -5.96 7.72
CA LYS A 197 -9.87 -6.61 7.70
C LYS A 197 -9.99 -7.69 6.64
N MET A 198 -9.37 -7.49 5.47
CA MET A 198 -9.40 -8.45 4.36
C MET A 198 -8.53 -9.68 4.61
N TYR A 199 -7.36 -9.50 5.22
CA TYR A 199 -6.33 -10.55 5.28
C TYR A 199 -6.00 -11.03 6.70
N HIS A 200 -6.24 -10.21 7.73
CA HIS A 200 -5.89 -10.43 9.13
C HIS A 200 -6.90 -9.76 10.06
N PRO A 201 -8.19 -10.13 9.97
CA PRO A 201 -9.29 -9.43 10.63
C PRO A 201 -9.13 -9.35 12.15
N GLU A 202 -8.45 -10.31 12.76
CA GLU A 202 -8.15 -10.35 14.19
C GLU A 202 -7.21 -9.23 14.67
N GLN A 203 -6.42 -8.64 13.75
CA GLN A 203 -5.47 -7.59 14.07
C GLN A 203 -6.01 -6.18 13.75
N ALA A 204 -7.09 -6.07 12.97
CA ALA A 204 -7.57 -4.81 12.44
C ALA A 204 -8.01 -3.83 13.54
N GLU A 205 -8.77 -4.31 14.55
CA GLU A 205 -9.23 -3.45 15.65
C GLU A 205 -8.08 -3.02 16.55
N ALA A 206 -7.17 -3.95 16.89
CA ALA A 206 -5.99 -3.62 17.68
C ALA A 206 -5.08 -2.60 16.97
N TYR A 207 -4.94 -2.71 15.65
CA TYR A 207 -4.24 -1.72 14.83
C TYR A 207 -4.92 -0.35 14.91
N LEU A 208 -6.24 -0.28 14.69
CA LEU A 208 -6.99 0.97 14.71
C LEU A 208 -6.91 1.67 16.06
N ASP A 209 -7.02 0.89 17.16
CA ASP A 209 -6.88 1.39 18.54
C ASP A 209 -5.48 1.97 18.79
N LEU A 210 -4.47 1.21 18.42
CA LEU A 210 -3.08 1.60 18.62
C LEU A 210 -2.70 2.81 17.75
N TYR A 211 -3.08 2.81 16.47
CA TYR A 211 -2.81 3.92 15.56
C TYR A 211 -3.49 5.21 16.05
N SER A 212 -4.79 5.16 16.42
CA SER A 212 -5.53 6.29 16.96
C SER A 212 -4.83 6.90 18.19
N LYS A 213 -4.41 6.03 19.12
CA LYS A 213 -3.70 6.46 20.34
C LYS A 213 -2.32 7.07 20.02
N ARG A 214 -1.53 6.44 19.14
CA ARG A 214 -0.16 6.87 18.83
C ARG A 214 -0.12 8.13 17.98
N ALA A 215 -1.10 8.29 17.09
CA ALA A 215 -1.24 9.47 16.22
C ALA A 215 -1.93 10.65 16.94
N ASP A 216 -2.40 10.48 18.17
CA ASP A 216 -3.31 11.43 18.84
C ASP A 216 -4.49 11.84 17.92
N MET A 217 -5.08 10.87 17.25
CA MET A 217 -6.11 11.06 16.25
C MET A 217 -7.36 10.25 16.59
N PRO A 218 -8.53 10.88 16.78
CA PRO A 218 -9.77 10.16 17.02
C PRO A 218 -10.07 9.13 15.91
N LYS A 219 -10.47 7.91 16.29
CA LYS A 219 -10.84 6.84 15.34
C LYS A 219 -11.87 7.29 14.33
N GLN A 220 -12.81 8.16 14.72
CA GLN A 220 -13.84 8.70 13.83
C GLN A 220 -13.26 9.40 12.60
N LYS A 221 -12.10 10.08 12.73
CA LYS A 221 -11.42 10.70 11.57
C LYS A 221 -10.91 9.67 10.58
N ILE A 222 -10.43 8.51 11.07
CA ILE A 222 -9.99 7.41 10.23
C ILE A 222 -11.21 6.74 9.58
N MET A 223 -12.21 6.41 10.40
CA MET A 223 -13.44 5.74 9.96
C MET A 223 -14.25 6.59 8.96
N TYR A 224 -14.20 7.91 9.05
CA TYR A 224 -14.78 8.81 8.06
C TYR A 224 -14.16 8.61 6.65
N CYS A 225 -12.88 8.24 6.57
CA CYS A 225 -12.19 7.97 5.30
C CYS A 225 -12.44 6.54 4.77
N VAL A 226 -12.79 5.59 5.65
CA VAL A 226 -12.92 4.16 5.31
C VAL A 226 -13.90 3.91 4.14
N PRO A 227 -15.12 4.49 4.10
CA PRO A 227 -16.03 4.30 2.95
C PRO A 227 -15.44 4.79 1.63
N VAL A 228 -14.69 5.89 1.64
CA VAL A 228 -14.05 6.46 0.44
C VAL A 228 -12.96 5.53 -0.09
N VAL A 229 -12.08 5.03 0.78
CA VAL A 229 -11.00 4.12 0.36
C VAL A 229 -11.54 2.75 0.01
N ALA A 230 -12.59 2.26 0.67
CA ALA A 230 -13.27 1.01 0.33
C ALA A 230 -13.90 1.08 -1.07
N ALA A 231 -14.62 2.16 -1.38
CA ALA A 231 -15.19 2.37 -2.71
C ALA A 231 -14.10 2.46 -3.79
N ALA A 232 -12.96 3.12 -3.50
CA ALA A 232 -11.84 3.12 -4.42
C ALA A 232 -11.28 1.71 -4.65
N GLU A 233 -11.12 0.89 -3.60
CA GLU A 233 -10.64 -0.49 -3.72
C GLU A 233 -11.61 -1.40 -4.52
N LEU A 234 -12.93 -1.18 -4.46
CA LEU A 234 -13.89 -1.89 -5.31
C LEU A 234 -13.57 -1.77 -6.81
N SER A 235 -12.97 -0.64 -7.24
CA SER A 235 -12.57 -0.44 -8.64
C SER A 235 -11.53 -1.45 -9.15
N ARG A 236 -10.87 -2.18 -8.24
CA ARG A 236 -9.88 -3.22 -8.60
C ARG A 236 -10.52 -4.55 -8.99
N GLY A 237 -11.84 -4.72 -8.74
CA GLY A 237 -12.61 -5.91 -9.13
C GLY A 237 -12.16 -7.20 -8.43
N ARG A 238 -11.68 -7.12 -7.18
CA ARG A 238 -11.29 -8.28 -6.38
C ARG A 238 -12.55 -8.94 -5.79
N LYS A 239 -12.99 -10.06 -6.38
CA LYS A 239 -14.20 -10.75 -5.96
C LYS A 239 -14.17 -11.21 -4.51
N ASP A 240 -13.01 -11.66 -4.02
CA ASP A 240 -12.85 -12.20 -2.66
C ASP A 240 -13.07 -11.17 -1.55
N SER A 241 -13.00 -9.89 -1.86
CA SER A 241 -13.18 -8.79 -0.90
C SER A 241 -14.35 -7.87 -1.22
N GLU A 242 -15.11 -8.15 -2.27
CA GLU A 242 -16.19 -7.29 -2.75
C GLU A 242 -17.30 -7.10 -1.70
N GLU A 243 -17.74 -8.16 -1.05
CA GLU A 243 -18.77 -8.12 0.01
C GLU A 243 -18.30 -7.26 1.19
N LEU A 244 -17.09 -7.51 1.68
CA LEU A 244 -16.53 -6.72 2.78
C LEU A 244 -16.36 -5.24 2.41
N LEU A 245 -15.83 -4.94 1.22
CA LEU A 245 -15.66 -3.56 0.76
C LEU A 245 -17.01 -2.86 0.60
N SER A 246 -18.01 -3.55 0.06
CA SER A 246 -19.37 -3.02 -0.08
C SER A 246 -20.00 -2.71 1.27
N SER A 247 -19.79 -3.55 2.29
CA SER A 247 -20.29 -3.29 3.64
C SER A 247 -19.75 -1.98 4.23
N PHE A 248 -18.48 -1.65 3.99
CA PHE A 248 -17.92 -0.36 4.41
C PHE A 248 -18.49 0.83 3.66
N VAL A 249 -18.83 0.64 2.37
CA VAL A 249 -19.45 1.68 1.54
C VAL A 249 -20.88 1.96 2.00
N ASP A 250 -21.61 0.95 2.50
CA ASP A 250 -23.00 1.08 2.92
C ASP A 250 -23.19 1.83 4.24
N VAL A 251 -22.23 1.76 5.16
CA VAL A 251 -22.22 2.53 6.42
C VAL A 251 -21.78 4.00 6.24
N ALA A 252 -21.61 4.49 5.01
CA ALA A 252 -21.16 5.86 4.76
C ALA A 252 -22.07 6.95 5.36
N ASN A 253 -23.34 6.61 5.63
CA ASN A 253 -24.34 7.53 6.18
C ASN A 253 -24.36 7.57 7.71
N ASP A 254 -23.68 6.65 8.41
CA ASP A 254 -23.76 6.53 9.86
C ASP A 254 -22.79 7.46 10.63
N TYR A 255 -21.95 8.19 9.89
CA TYR A 255 -20.90 9.07 10.47
C TYR A 255 -21.11 10.57 10.16
N GLU A 256 -22.30 10.97 9.68
CA GLU A 256 -22.69 12.39 9.49
C GLU A 256 -23.25 13.03 10.75
#